data_019eba096bc5151836d16e19ee26c8fc
#
_entry.id   019eba096bc5151836d16e19ee26c8fc
#
_cell.length_a   1.000
_cell.length_b   1.000
_cell.length_c   1.000
_cell.angle_alpha   90.00
_cell.angle_beta   90.00
_cell.angle_gamma   90.00
#
_symmetry.space_group_name_H-M   'P 1'
#
loop_
_entity.id
_entity.type
_entity.pdbx_description
1 polymer ?
#
loop_
_entity_poly.entity_id
_entity_poly.type
_entity_poly.pdbx_seq_one_letter_code
_entity_poly.pdbx_strand_id
1 'polypeptide(L)'
;LPYSFNDIAFSVLSYDKNSDQLSPASKRRLAMIGDYVKADKSIDVVVIDAYSDSYGGRWPNQKLSEKRADAIKQVFVDLGIEEGKISVEGHGEKQHVASNETEAGRAKNRRVVINMGRNGTI
;
A
#
# COMPACT_ATOMS: atom_id res chain seq x y z
N LEU A 1 12.65 -18.06 -6.12
CA LEU A 1 11.38 -17.39 -6.37
C LEU A 1 11.22 -17.08 -7.85
N PRO A 2 10.00 -17.17 -8.42
CA PRO A 2 9.78 -16.97 -9.86
C PRO A 2 9.84 -15.50 -10.31
N TYR A 3 10.06 -14.58 -9.40
CA TYR A 3 10.14 -13.14 -9.67
C TYR A 3 11.30 -12.53 -8.88
N SER A 4 11.78 -11.36 -9.31
CA SER A 4 12.93 -10.70 -8.73
C SER A 4 12.51 -9.57 -7.78
N PHE A 5 13.50 -9.04 -7.06
CA PHE A 5 13.29 -7.85 -6.22
C PHE A 5 12.67 -6.68 -7.03
N ASN A 6 13.17 -6.45 -8.26
CA ASN A 6 12.66 -5.35 -9.06
C ASN A 6 11.18 -5.51 -9.44
N ASP A 7 10.68 -6.74 -9.49
CA ASP A 7 9.28 -7.02 -9.80
C ASP A 7 8.34 -6.57 -8.69
N ILE A 8 8.82 -6.48 -7.44
CA ILE A 8 7.98 -6.22 -6.28
C ILE A 8 8.40 -4.99 -5.47
N ALA A 9 9.57 -4.40 -5.77
CA ALA A 9 10.13 -3.29 -5.01
C ALA A 9 9.22 -2.06 -5.00
N PHE A 10 8.35 -1.93 -5.99
CA PHE A 10 7.32 -0.90 -6.07
C PHE A 10 6.02 -1.54 -6.51
N SER A 11 4.96 -1.35 -5.75
CA SER A 11 3.64 -1.90 -6.06
C SER A 11 2.55 -0.90 -5.71
N VAL A 12 1.50 -0.89 -6.53
CA VAL A 12 0.32 -0.05 -6.30
C VAL A 12 -0.90 -0.94 -6.22
N LEU A 13 -1.65 -0.81 -5.12
CA LEU A 13 -2.92 -1.50 -4.91
C LEU A 13 -4.05 -0.49 -4.98
N SER A 14 -5.12 -0.84 -5.71
CA SER A 14 -6.27 0.04 -5.92
C SER A 14 -7.44 -0.37 -5.04
N TYR A 15 -8.29 0.62 -4.71
CA TYR A 15 -9.47 0.42 -3.86
C TYR A 15 -10.70 1.00 -4.51
N ASP A 16 -11.84 0.36 -4.24
CA ASP A 16 -13.14 0.90 -4.57
C ASP A 16 -13.48 2.08 -3.66
N LYS A 17 -14.42 2.90 -4.10
CA LYS A 17 -14.90 4.06 -3.36
C LYS A 17 -15.34 3.65 -1.95
N ASN A 18 -14.86 4.39 -0.94
CA ASN A 18 -15.17 4.19 0.48
C ASN A 18 -14.83 2.80 1.02
N SER A 19 -14.10 1.98 0.28
CA SER A 19 -13.77 0.63 0.70
C SER A 19 -12.40 0.58 1.37
N ASP A 20 -12.30 -0.18 2.46
CA ASP A 20 -11.04 -0.57 3.08
C ASP A 20 -10.69 -2.04 2.77
N GLN A 21 -11.47 -2.66 1.88
CA GLN A 21 -11.28 -4.05 1.51
C GLN A 21 -10.43 -4.20 0.25
N LEU A 22 -9.49 -5.12 0.30
CA LEU A 22 -8.66 -5.48 -0.86
C LEU A 22 -9.45 -6.38 -1.81
N SER A 23 -9.30 -6.15 -3.12
CA SER A 23 -9.80 -7.08 -4.13
C SER A 23 -9.03 -8.42 -4.05
N PRO A 24 -9.59 -9.51 -4.60
CA PRO A 24 -8.84 -10.78 -4.68
C PRO A 24 -7.49 -10.64 -5.40
N ALA A 25 -7.43 -9.83 -6.46
CA ALA A 25 -6.18 -9.57 -7.17
C ALA A 25 -5.16 -8.87 -6.29
N SER A 26 -5.58 -7.85 -5.53
CA SER A 26 -4.71 -7.14 -4.60
C SER A 26 -4.24 -8.04 -3.47
N LYS A 27 -5.10 -8.92 -2.97
CA LYS A 27 -4.72 -9.90 -1.95
C LYS A 27 -3.63 -10.85 -2.46
N ARG A 28 -3.77 -11.33 -3.70
CA ARG A 28 -2.76 -12.19 -4.32
C ARG A 28 -1.43 -11.45 -4.48
N ARG A 29 -1.48 -10.21 -4.95
CA ARG A 29 -0.28 -9.39 -5.10
C ARG A 29 0.41 -9.18 -3.75
N LEU A 30 -0.37 -8.88 -2.72
CA LEU A 30 0.15 -8.63 -1.38
C LEU A 30 0.80 -9.89 -0.78
N ALA A 31 0.18 -11.06 -1.00
CA ALA A 31 0.77 -12.33 -0.57
C ALA A 31 2.10 -12.59 -1.26
N MET A 32 2.19 -12.32 -2.56
CA MET A 32 3.42 -12.47 -3.32
C MET A 32 4.53 -11.55 -2.79
N ILE A 33 4.19 -10.28 -2.54
CA ILE A 33 5.13 -9.31 -1.96
C ILE A 33 5.61 -9.80 -0.58
N GLY A 34 4.68 -10.21 0.27
CA GLY A 34 5.00 -10.69 1.62
C GLY A 34 5.91 -11.91 1.61
N ASP A 35 5.65 -12.87 0.74
CA ASP A 35 6.48 -14.07 0.60
C ASP A 35 7.89 -13.70 0.17
N TYR A 36 8.03 -12.76 -0.76
CA TYR A 36 9.35 -12.33 -1.20
C TYR A 36 10.12 -11.61 -0.09
N VAL A 37 9.48 -10.68 0.60
CA VAL A 37 10.12 -9.94 1.71
C VAL A 37 10.59 -10.90 2.80
N LYS A 38 9.78 -11.91 3.10
CA LYS A 38 10.11 -12.92 4.08
C LYS A 38 11.32 -13.76 3.67
N ALA A 39 11.42 -14.08 2.38
CA ALA A 39 12.51 -14.91 1.84
C ALA A 39 13.80 -14.13 1.61
N ASP A 40 13.73 -12.83 1.31
CA ASP A 40 14.89 -12.00 1.00
C ASP A 40 15.31 -11.19 2.23
N LYS A 41 16.25 -11.71 2.98
CA LYS A 41 16.72 -11.11 4.24
C LYS A 41 17.48 -9.79 4.04
N SER A 42 17.84 -9.45 2.80
CA SER A 42 18.49 -8.17 2.52
C SER A 42 17.50 -7.00 2.52
N ILE A 43 16.19 -7.28 2.42
CA ILE A 43 15.17 -6.25 2.53
C ILE A 43 15.01 -5.90 4.01
N ASP A 44 15.27 -4.64 4.34
CA ASP A 44 15.21 -4.16 5.72
C ASP A 44 14.22 -3.01 5.94
N VAL A 45 13.59 -2.52 4.87
CA VAL A 45 12.58 -1.47 4.96
C VAL A 45 11.45 -1.72 3.98
N VAL A 46 10.21 -1.60 4.47
CA VAL A 46 8.98 -1.64 3.69
C VAL A 46 8.16 -0.41 4.07
N VAL A 47 7.83 0.42 3.10
CA VAL A 47 7.08 1.66 3.32
C VAL A 47 5.73 1.54 2.64
N ILE A 48 4.67 1.78 3.41
CA ILE A 48 3.28 1.67 2.96
C ILE A 48 2.65 3.06 3.06
N ASP A 49 2.33 3.65 1.92
CA ASP A 49 1.70 4.97 1.81
C ASP A 49 0.31 4.82 1.20
N ALA A 50 -0.72 5.22 1.93
CA ALA A 50 -2.10 5.08 1.49
C ALA A 50 -2.73 6.44 1.20
N TYR A 51 -3.56 6.48 0.16
CA TYR A 51 -4.20 7.69 -0.34
C TYR A 51 -5.67 7.43 -0.60
N SER A 52 -6.47 8.51 -0.53
CA SER A 52 -7.87 8.49 -0.91
C SER A 52 -8.11 9.43 -2.10
N ASP A 53 -9.31 9.37 -2.70
CA ASP A 53 -9.80 10.48 -3.52
C ASP A 53 -10.31 11.60 -2.61
N SER A 54 -10.85 12.67 -3.20
CA SER A 54 -11.35 13.82 -2.44
C SER A 54 -12.83 13.72 -2.04
N TYR A 55 -13.51 12.64 -2.45
CA TYR A 55 -14.93 12.48 -2.16
C TYR A 55 -15.16 12.13 -0.68
N GLY A 56 -16.13 12.77 -0.06
CA GLY A 56 -16.52 12.46 1.31
C GLY A 56 -15.87 13.32 2.39
N GLY A 57 -14.96 14.21 2.03
CA GLY A 57 -14.39 15.17 2.96
C GLY A 57 -13.01 14.77 3.47
N ARG A 58 -12.29 15.79 3.91
CA ARG A 58 -10.87 15.71 4.27
C ARG A 58 -10.60 14.77 5.45
N TRP A 59 -11.37 14.90 6.51
CA TRP A 59 -11.13 14.15 7.74
C TRP A 59 -11.47 12.67 7.61
N PRO A 60 -12.66 12.30 7.08
CA PRO A 60 -12.96 10.89 6.82
C PRO A 60 -11.96 10.25 5.87
N ASN A 61 -11.48 10.97 4.86
CA ASN A 61 -10.50 10.45 3.89
C ASN A 61 -9.14 10.20 4.54
N GLN A 62 -8.73 11.07 5.48
CA GLN A 62 -7.51 10.84 6.26
C GLN A 62 -7.63 9.54 7.06
N LYS A 63 -8.76 9.34 7.73
CA LYS A 63 -9.00 8.13 8.52
C LYS A 63 -9.05 6.87 7.66
N LEU A 64 -9.69 6.96 6.49
CA LEU A 64 -9.78 5.82 5.57
C LEU A 64 -8.40 5.41 5.05
N SER A 65 -7.56 6.38 4.69
CA SER A 65 -6.21 6.08 4.21
C SER A 65 -5.35 5.45 5.30
N GLU A 66 -5.44 5.93 6.55
CA GLU A 66 -4.76 5.32 7.69
C GLU A 66 -5.19 3.87 7.88
N LYS A 67 -6.49 3.61 7.80
CA LYS A 67 -7.06 2.27 7.92
C LYS A 67 -6.56 1.32 6.85
N ARG A 68 -6.48 1.80 5.61
CA ARG A 68 -5.93 1.02 4.49
C ARG A 68 -4.47 0.66 4.73
N ALA A 69 -3.66 1.62 5.16
CA ALA A 69 -2.24 1.40 5.44
C ALA A 69 -2.04 0.40 6.59
N ASP A 70 -2.77 0.57 7.68
CA ASP A 70 -2.67 -0.31 8.86
C ASP A 70 -3.07 -1.74 8.53
N ALA A 71 -4.11 -1.93 7.72
CA ALA A 71 -4.56 -3.25 7.32
C ALA A 71 -3.49 -4.00 6.54
N ILE A 72 -2.77 -3.32 5.65
CA ILE A 72 -1.68 -3.93 4.88
C ILE A 72 -0.51 -4.28 5.78
N LYS A 73 -0.14 -3.38 6.69
CA LYS A 73 0.89 -3.68 7.69
C LYS A 73 0.53 -4.95 8.47
N GLN A 74 -0.72 -5.08 8.90
CA GLN A 74 -1.17 -6.24 9.67
C GLN A 74 -1.03 -7.53 8.88
N VAL A 75 -1.36 -7.51 7.58
CA VAL A 75 -1.16 -8.69 6.72
C VAL A 75 0.32 -9.10 6.70
N PHE A 76 1.24 -8.15 6.57
CA PHE A 76 2.67 -8.45 6.56
C PHE A 76 3.15 -8.98 7.92
N VAL A 77 2.69 -8.40 9.01
CA VAL A 77 3.02 -8.88 10.36
C VAL A 77 2.52 -10.32 10.57
N ASP A 78 1.29 -10.60 10.12
CA ASP A 78 0.70 -11.94 10.22
C ASP A 78 1.46 -12.97 9.38
N LEU A 79 2.10 -12.54 8.29
CA LEU A 79 2.96 -13.40 7.48
C LEU A 79 4.34 -13.63 8.09
N GLY A 80 4.66 -12.95 9.18
CA GLY A 80 5.93 -13.13 9.88
C GLY A 80 7.01 -12.11 9.55
N ILE A 81 6.65 -11.00 8.88
CA ILE A 81 7.59 -9.91 8.64
C ILE A 81 7.70 -9.08 9.92
N GLU A 82 8.95 -8.78 10.33
CA GLU A 82 9.20 -8.02 11.54
C GLU A 82 8.57 -6.62 11.44
N GLU A 83 7.81 -6.25 12.46
CA GLU A 83 7.11 -4.98 12.52
C GLU A 83 8.07 -3.79 12.38
N GLY A 84 9.27 -3.88 12.92
CA GLY A 84 10.28 -2.83 12.85
C GLY A 84 10.77 -2.51 11.44
N LYS A 85 10.52 -3.38 10.46
CA LYS A 85 10.84 -3.14 9.06
C LYS A 85 9.77 -2.36 8.32
N ILE A 86 8.58 -2.20 8.91
CA ILE A 86 7.41 -1.70 8.21
C ILE A 86 7.06 -0.31 8.74
N SER A 87 7.02 0.67 7.85
CA SER A 87 6.47 1.99 8.16
C SER A 87 5.20 2.24 7.37
N VAL A 88 4.23 2.91 7.97
CA VAL A 88 2.93 3.20 7.36
C VAL A 88 2.59 4.66 7.52
N GLU A 89 1.95 5.23 6.51
CA GLU A 89 1.40 6.56 6.58
C GLU A 89 0.13 6.67 5.72
N GLY A 90 -0.91 7.25 6.30
CA GLY A 90 -2.12 7.62 5.58
C GLY A 90 -2.06 9.09 5.22
N HIS A 91 -2.22 9.41 3.95
CA HIS A 91 -2.09 10.77 3.42
C HIS A 91 -3.44 11.42 3.09
N GLY A 92 -4.54 10.68 3.21
CA GLY A 92 -5.85 11.18 2.83
C GLY A 92 -5.89 11.54 1.35
N GLU A 93 -6.48 12.69 1.06
CA GLU A 93 -6.61 13.17 -0.33
C GLU A 93 -5.38 13.95 -0.84
N LYS A 94 -4.32 14.02 -0.06
CA LYS A 94 -3.09 14.72 -0.45
C LYS A 94 -2.36 13.97 -1.55
N GLN A 95 -1.56 14.70 -2.34
CA GLN A 95 -0.67 14.12 -3.35
C GLN A 95 -1.41 13.25 -4.37
N HIS A 96 -2.58 13.72 -4.82
CA HIS A 96 -3.33 13.01 -5.85
C HIS A 96 -2.53 12.91 -7.16
N VAL A 97 -2.68 11.79 -7.87
CA VAL A 97 -1.97 11.51 -9.13
C VAL A 97 -2.84 11.73 -10.35
N ALA A 98 -4.13 11.98 -10.15
CA ALA A 98 -5.10 12.20 -11.22
C ALA A 98 -6.17 13.18 -10.75
N SER A 99 -7.01 13.63 -11.66
CA SER A 99 -8.08 14.56 -11.32
C SER A 99 -9.12 13.91 -10.42
N ASN A 100 -9.50 14.61 -9.35
CA ASN A 100 -10.62 14.21 -8.49
C ASN A 100 -11.99 14.61 -9.07
N GLU A 101 -12.00 15.32 -10.20
CA GLU A 101 -13.24 15.78 -10.84
C GLU A 101 -13.93 14.66 -11.62
N THR A 102 -13.21 13.61 -12.03
CA THR A 102 -13.76 12.47 -12.77
C THR A 102 -13.66 11.19 -11.94
N GLU A 103 -14.59 10.27 -12.17
CA GLU A 103 -14.52 8.95 -11.49
C GLU A 103 -13.26 8.18 -11.91
N ALA A 104 -12.86 8.26 -13.17
CA ALA A 104 -11.64 7.60 -13.63
C ALA A 104 -10.40 8.15 -12.90
N GLY A 105 -10.35 9.45 -12.67
CA GLY A 105 -9.26 10.07 -11.91
C GLY A 105 -9.30 9.72 -10.42
N ARG A 106 -10.50 9.76 -9.82
CA ARG A 106 -10.67 9.36 -8.41
C ARG A 106 -10.24 7.91 -8.19
N ALA A 107 -10.58 7.01 -9.11
CA ALA A 107 -10.16 5.62 -9.02
C ALA A 107 -8.64 5.46 -8.95
N LYS A 108 -7.90 6.27 -9.70
CA LYS A 108 -6.43 6.28 -9.65
C LYS A 108 -5.89 6.84 -8.33
N ASN A 109 -6.63 7.73 -7.68
CA ASN A 109 -6.22 8.33 -6.42
C ASN A 109 -6.46 7.39 -5.23
N ARG A 110 -7.44 6.49 -5.32
CA ARG A 110 -7.72 5.48 -4.29
C ARG A 110 -6.68 4.36 -4.37
N ARG A 111 -5.55 4.57 -3.72
CA ARG A 111 -4.43 3.65 -3.86
C ARG A 111 -3.62 3.50 -2.57
N VAL A 112 -2.92 2.38 -2.49
CA VAL A 112 -1.82 2.19 -1.55
C VAL A 112 -0.56 1.90 -2.35
N VAL A 113 0.50 2.59 -2.02
CA VAL A 113 1.81 2.44 -2.65
C VAL A 113 2.72 1.72 -1.66
N ILE A 114 3.35 0.65 -2.11
CA ILE A 114 4.29 -0.13 -1.30
C ILE A 114 5.67 -0.02 -1.96
N ASN A 115 6.61 0.51 -1.22
CA ASN A 115 8.02 0.58 -1.60
C ASN A 115 8.83 -0.26 -0.63
N MET A 116 9.92 -0.84 -1.11
CA MET A 116 10.84 -1.54 -0.22
C MET A 116 12.28 -1.33 -0.66
N GLY A 117 13.19 -1.50 0.27
CA GLY A 117 14.59 -1.25 0.03
C GLY A 117 15.51 -2.18 0.78
N ARG A 118 16.78 -2.10 0.42
CA ARG A 118 17.88 -2.85 1.02
C ARG A 118 18.87 -1.88 1.65
N ASN A 119 19.45 -2.27 2.77
CA ASN A 119 20.45 -1.46 3.48
C ASN A 119 19.94 -0.05 3.85
N GLY A 120 18.66 0.04 4.23
CA GLY A 120 18.04 1.29 4.60
C GLY A 120 17.73 2.25 3.45
N THR A 121 17.93 1.82 2.21
CA THR A 121 17.75 2.66 1.02
C THR A 121 16.63 2.13 0.14
N ILE A 122 15.70 2.96 -0.18
CA ILE A 122 14.62 2.66 -1.14
C ILE A 122 15.02 3.07 -2.55
#